data_68c7e1cc845d9bedba9ec154e92fe2d7
#
_entry.id   68c7e1cc845d9bedba9ec154e92fe2d7
#
_cell.length_a   1.000
_cell.length_b   1.000
_cell.length_c   1.000
_cell.angle_alpha   90.00
_cell.angle_beta   90.00
_cell.angle_gamma   90.00
#
_symmetry.space_group_name_H-M   'P 1'
#
loop_
_entity.id
_entity.type
_entity.pdbx_description
1 polymer ?
#
loop_
_entity_poly.entity_id
_entity_poly.type
_entity_poly.pdbx_seq_one_letter_code
_entity_poly.pdbx_strand_id
1 'polypeptide(L)'
;MISLNFYSKILLFGEFAVLKNSKALSIPYRRFNGRLKLGSLSDPYVKKSNKSIKELFSYLLKSNQKDNFNISQFDQDLNKGLFFESTIPIGYGVGSSGALVAAVYSQYFLDKIDISNNPSSEKFVKLREVFSEIESYFHGQSSGMDPLNSYVGYPLLNNSRNEIMITKLPIAESDNKRGFFIIDSGKPSDTGNYIKIFTNLFSENNFDNSFNKDFISPTNDCIKSLISCEFNSLPKNFKTLSRFTFDRLSPMIPQNFNEIWKIGLESEDYFLKLCGSGGGGYIIGFTLNLQKAKEQLSAFNFKEIFRY
;
A
#
# COMPACT_ATOMS: atom_id res chain seq x y z
N MET A 1 11.16 25.74 8.07
CA MET A 1 10.82 24.37 8.54
C MET A 1 11.18 23.40 7.43
N ILE A 2 12.09 22.42 7.66
CA ILE A 2 12.43 21.40 6.66
C ILE A 2 11.27 20.42 6.66
N SER A 3 10.45 20.46 5.60
CA SER A 3 9.32 19.55 5.44
C SER A 3 9.86 18.18 5.00
N LEU A 4 9.65 17.15 5.82
CA LEU A 4 9.97 15.76 5.46
C LEU A 4 9.05 15.28 4.34
N ASN A 5 9.60 14.50 3.42
CA ASN A 5 8.82 13.80 2.40
C ASN A 5 8.36 12.44 2.93
N PHE A 6 7.07 12.16 2.75
CA PHE A 6 6.46 10.87 3.04
C PHE A 6 6.13 10.18 1.73
N TYR A 7 6.72 9.02 1.52
CA TYR A 7 6.57 8.29 0.26
C TYR A 7 5.27 7.48 0.23
N SER A 8 4.77 7.27 -0.98
CA SER A 8 3.73 6.29 -1.21
C SER A 8 4.24 4.88 -0.86
N LYS A 9 3.33 3.93 -0.73
CA LYS A 9 3.66 2.52 -0.46
C LYS A 9 3.03 1.61 -1.52
N ILE A 10 3.60 0.42 -1.67
CA ILE A 10 2.98 -0.70 -2.39
C ILE A 10 2.85 -1.87 -1.41
N LEU A 11 1.65 -2.43 -1.29
CA LEU A 11 1.44 -3.72 -0.65
C LEU A 11 1.82 -4.79 -1.66
N LEU A 12 3.09 -5.23 -1.61
CA LEU A 12 3.63 -6.16 -2.59
C LEU A 12 2.98 -7.54 -2.47
N PHE A 13 2.74 -7.98 -1.24
CA PHE A 13 2.03 -9.22 -0.91
C PHE A 13 1.20 -9.06 0.36
N GLY A 14 0.09 -9.80 0.46
CA GLY A 14 -0.72 -9.89 1.66
C GLY A 14 -2.10 -9.23 1.57
N GLU A 15 -2.49 -8.68 0.39
CA GLU A 15 -3.87 -8.20 0.19
C GLU A 15 -4.88 -9.31 0.52
N PHE A 16 -5.93 -8.96 1.22
CA PHE A 16 -6.94 -9.89 1.76
C PHE A 16 -6.41 -10.99 2.68
N ALA A 17 -5.20 -11.54 2.44
CA ALA A 17 -4.60 -12.60 3.24
C ALA A 17 -4.38 -12.17 4.71
N VAL A 18 -4.11 -10.89 4.96
CA VAL A 18 -3.97 -10.32 6.31
C VAL A 18 -5.24 -10.47 7.15
N LEU A 19 -6.42 -10.58 6.53
CA LEU A 19 -7.69 -10.84 7.23
C LEU A 19 -7.73 -12.24 7.86
N LYS A 20 -6.87 -13.15 7.40
CA LYS A 20 -6.70 -14.52 7.91
C LYS A 20 -5.35 -14.71 8.61
N ASN A 21 -4.79 -13.66 9.20
CA ASN A 21 -3.51 -13.67 9.91
C ASN A 21 -2.31 -14.15 9.07
N SER A 22 -2.37 -13.98 7.76
CA SER A 22 -1.25 -14.26 6.87
C SER A 22 -0.19 -13.17 6.91
N LYS A 23 1.00 -13.49 6.40
CA LYS A 23 2.07 -12.51 6.24
C LYS A 23 1.69 -11.44 5.22
N ALA A 24 2.29 -10.26 5.38
CA ALA A 24 2.25 -9.19 4.39
C ALA A 24 3.63 -8.54 4.23
N LEU A 25 3.92 -8.10 3.01
CA LEU A 25 5.12 -7.35 2.69
C LEU A 25 4.73 -6.05 2.00
N SER A 26 4.98 -4.93 2.67
CA SER A 26 4.78 -3.60 2.12
C SER A 26 6.11 -2.88 1.91
N ILE A 27 6.19 -2.08 0.86
CA ILE A 27 7.41 -1.38 0.48
C ILE A 27 7.13 0.10 0.22
N PRO A 28 8.06 1.00 0.57
CA PRO A 28 7.96 2.39 0.15
C PRO A 28 8.16 2.48 -1.37
N TYR A 29 7.29 3.23 -2.04
CA TYR A 29 7.39 3.49 -3.47
C TYR A 29 7.78 4.96 -3.70
N ARG A 30 9.06 5.19 -3.83
CA ARG A 30 9.67 6.54 -3.80
C ARG A 30 9.37 7.40 -5.03
N ARG A 31 8.64 6.87 -6.02
CA ARG A 31 8.24 7.62 -7.22
C ARG A 31 7.20 8.71 -6.90
N PHE A 32 6.43 8.51 -5.85
CA PHE A 32 5.45 9.47 -5.38
C PHE A 32 5.69 9.81 -3.91
N ASN A 33 5.47 11.05 -3.55
CA ASN A 33 5.60 11.52 -2.19
C ASN A 33 4.63 12.67 -1.90
N GLY A 34 4.52 13.01 -0.62
CA GLY A 34 3.80 14.17 -0.16
C GLY A 34 4.47 14.77 1.07
N ARG A 35 4.18 16.04 1.34
CA ARG A 35 4.69 16.80 2.48
C ARG A 35 3.74 17.91 2.89
N LEU A 36 3.77 18.29 4.16
CA LEU A 36 3.03 19.45 4.66
C LEU A 36 3.76 20.74 4.31
N LYS A 37 2.99 21.72 3.84
CA LYS A 37 3.47 23.07 3.51
C LYS A 37 2.46 24.13 3.94
N LEU A 38 2.89 25.38 4.00
CA LEU A 38 2.02 26.54 4.10
C LEU A 38 1.90 27.19 2.72
N GLY A 39 0.68 27.59 2.34
CA GLY A 39 0.38 28.22 1.07
C GLY A 39 -0.78 29.21 1.18
N SER A 40 -1.04 29.92 0.10
CA SER A 40 -2.14 30.90 0.07
C SER A 40 -3.49 30.20 -0.05
N LEU A 41 -4.44 30.53 0.82
CA LEU A 41 -5.83 30.05 0.76
C LEU A 41 -6.61 30.59 -0.46
N SER A 42 -6.03 31.53 -1.23
CA SER A 42 -6.57 31.95 -2.52
C SER A 42 -6.30 30.92 -3.64
N ASP A 43 -5.29 30.05 -3.47
CA ASP A 43 -5.02 28.95 -4.39
C ASP A 43 -6.07 27.83 -4.20
N PRO A 44 -6.82 27.44 -5.24
CA PRO A 44 -7.84 26.40 -5.14
C PRO A 44 -7.32 25.04 -4.66
N TYR A 45 -6.10 24.64 -5.04
CA TYR A 45 -5.47 23.40 -4.59
C TYR A 45 -5.17 23.46 -3.08
N VAL A 46 -4.52 24.53 -2.62
CA VAL A 46 -4.22 24.77 -1.21
C VAL A 46 -5.50 24.77 -0.40
N LYS A 47 -6.53 25.52 -0.84
CA LYS A 47 -7.83 25.62 -0.17
C LYS A 47 -8.52 24.26 -0.03
N LYS A 48 -8.52 23.44 -1.10
CA LYS A 48 -9.12 22.10 -1.08
C LYS A 48 -8.38 21.16 -0.11
N SER A 49 -7.05 21.15 -0.18
CA SER A 49 -6.22 20.30 0.70
C SER A 49 -6.33 20.75 2.17
N ASN A 50 -6.28 22.07 2.43
CA ASN A 50 -6.46 22.64 3.77
C ASN A 50 -7.81 22.25 4.37
N LYS A 51 -8.89 22.30 3.59
CA LYS A 51 -10.23 21.88 4.04
C LYS A 51 -10.20 20.41 4.51
N SER A 52 -9.64 19.51 3.72
CA SER A 52 -9.55 18.09 4.10
C SER A 52 -8.73 17.88 5.39
N ILE A 53 -7.64 18.64 5.58
CA ILE A 53 -6.84 18.57 6.81
C ILE A 53 -7.61 19.16 8.00
N LYS A 54 -8.42 20.21 7.82
CA LYS A 54 -9.30 20.75 8.87
C LYS A 54 -10.36 19.74 9.31
N GLU A 55 -10.90 18.97 8.38
CA GLU A 55 -11.86 17.91 8.70
C GLU A 55 -11.18 16.78 9.49
N LEU A 56 -9.97 16.37 9.11
CA LEU A 56 -9.14 15.42 9.88
C LEU A 56 -8.82 15.99 11.28
N PHE A 57 -8.44 17.25 11.38
CA PHE A 57 -8.19 17.92 12.67
C PHE A 57 -9.43 17.89 13.58
N SER A 58 -10.61 18.18 13.01
CA SER A 58 -11.88 18.12 13.75
C SER A 58 -12.21 16.71 14.25
N TYR A 59 -11.82 15.68 13.50
CA TYR A 59 -11.91 14.28 13.95
C TYR A 59 -10.94 14.00 15.10
N LEU A 60 -9.68 14.43 14.98
CA LEU A 60 -8.65 14.23 16.01
C LEU A 60 -9.03 14.88 17.36
N LEU A 61 -9.69 16.04 17.34
CA LEU A 61 -10.19 16.70 18.55
C LEU A 61 -11.21 15.86 19.35
N LYS A 62 -11.83 14.87 18.70
CA LYS A 62 -12.83 13.96 19.30
C LYS A 62 -12.27 12.55 19.53
N SER A 63 -11.04 12.26 19.09
CA SER A 63 -10.40 10.97 19.23
C SER A 63 -9.67 10.81 20.56
N ASN A 64 -9.30 9.57 20.91
CA ASN A 64 -8.46 9.27 22.07
C ASN A 64 -7.02 9.82 21.92
N GLN A 65 -6.64 10.24 20.73
CA GLN A 65 -5.31 10.80 20.45
C GLN A 65 -5.23 12.32 20.69
N LYS A 66 -6.31 12.99 21.04
CA LYS A 66 -6.38 14.44 21.15
C LYS A 66 -5.23 15.03 21.98
N ASP A 67 -4.99 14.49 23.16
CA ASP A 67 -4.01 15.03 24.11
C ASP A 67 -2.56 14.73 23.69
N ASN A 68 -2.36 13.86 22.72
CA ASN A 68 -1.05 13.52 22.15
C ASN A 68 -0.62 14.47 21.03
N PHE A 69 -1.48 15.43 20.61
CA PHE A 69 -1.17 16.40 19.56
C PHE A 69 -0.95 17.81 20.09
N ASN A 70 -0.01 18.53 19.51
CA ASN A 70 0.11 19.97 19.66
C ASN A 70 -1.02 20.67 18.93
N ILE A 71 -2.20 20.67 19.53
CA ILE A 71 -3.46 21.21 18.97
C ILE A 71 -3.30 22.69 18.63
N SER A 72 -2.66 23.48 19.49
CA SER A 72 -2.48 24.92 19.29
C SER A 72 -1.66 25.21 18.02
N GLN A 73 -0.52 24.53 17.85
CA GLN A 73 0.33 24.69 16.68
C GLN A 73 -0.38 24.21 15.39
N PHE A 74 -1.12 23.09 15.49
CA PHE A 74 -1.84 22.55 14.35
C PHE A 74 -2.93 23.52 13.86
N ASP A 75 -3.74 24.07 14.79
CA ASP A 75 -4.77 25.06 14.46
C ASP A 75 -4.18 26.33 13.85
N GLN A 76 -3.09 26.86 14.43
CA GLN A 76 -2.39 28.04 13.88
C GLN A 76 -1.91 27.79 12.44
N ASP A 77 -1.34 26.63 12.15
CA ASP A 77 -0.83 26.32 10.82
C ASP A 77 -1.97 26.10 9.82
N LEU A 78 -3.10 25.52 10.26
CA LEU A 78 -4.32 25.41 9.44
C LEU A 78 -4.85 26.80 9.04
N ASN A 79 -4.84 27.75 9.97
CA ASN A 79 -5.29 29.12 9.69
C ASN A 79 -4.31 29.90 8.79
N LYS A 80 -3.04 29.50 8.75
CA LYS A 80 -2.01 30.03 7.82
C LYS A 80 -2.01 29.33 6.45
N GLY A 81 -2.96 28.42 6.18
CA GLY A 81 -3.05 27.73 4.91
C GLY A 81 -2.19 26.46 4.83
N LEU A 82 -2.13 25.69 5.93
CA LEU A 82 -1.49 24.36 5.91
C LEU A 82 -2.16 23.47 4.86
N PHE A 83 -1.36 22.87 3.99
CA PHE A 83 -1.83 21.93 2.96
C PHE A 83 -0.84 20.79 2.75
N PHE A 84 -1.32 19.71 2.17
CA PHE A 84 -0.50 18.56 1.79
C PHE A 84 -0.18 18.61 0.30
N GLU A 85 1.07 19.01 -0.03
CA GLU A 85 1.58 18.94 -1.39
C GLU A 85 1.91 17.50 -1.71
N SER A 86 1.23 16.90 -2.67
CA SER A 86 1.38 15.48 -2.95
C SER A 86 1.32 15.14 -4.44
N THR A 87 2.20 14.23 -4.86
CA THR A 87 2.17 13.57 -6.18
C THR A 87 1.53 12.18 -6.12
N ILE A 88 1.10 11.72 -4.92
CA ILE A 88 0.52 10.38 -4.72
C ILE A 88 -0.90 10.36 -5.29
N PRO A 89 -1.21 9.48 -6.27
CA PRO A 89 -2.55 9.42 -6.85
C PRO A 89 -3.56 8.87 -5.83
N ILE A 90 -4.69 9.58 -5.69
CA ILE A 90 -5.77 9.23 -4.76
C ILE A 90 -6.61 8.09 -5.34
N GLY A 91 -6.92 7.05 -4.53
CA GLY A 91 -7.72 5.91 -4.97
C GLY A 91 -6.94 4.86 -5.79
N TYR A 92 -5.61 4.92 -5.81
CA TYR A 92 -4.77 3.98 -6.57
C TYR A 92 -4.16 2.85 -5.74
N GLY A 93 -4.54 2.71 -4.47
CA GLY A 93 -4.05 1.65 -3.59
C GLY A 93 -2.60 1.85 -3.10
N VAL A 94 -2.04 3.05 -3.29
CA VAL A 94 -0.64 3.36 -2.98
C VAL A 94 -0.45 4.26 -1.74
N GLY A 95 -1.47 4.37 -0.88
CA GLY A 95 -1.35 4.96 0.45
C GLY A 95 -1.31 6.49 0.49
N SER A 96 -2.17 7.18 -0.27
CA SER A 96 -2.25 8.66 -0.24
C SER A 96 -2.69 9.19 1.14
N SER A 97 -3.73 8.59 1.75
CA SER A 97 -4.16 8.91 3.12
C SER A 97 -3.07 8.60 4.14
N GLY A 98 -2.43 7.43 4.00
CA GLY A 98 -1.35 7.02 4.88
C GLY A 98 -0.18 8.00 4.91
N ALA A 99 0.23 8.52 3.75
CA ALA A 99 1.29 9.52 3.68
C ALA A 99 0.89 10.86 4.36
N LEU A 100 -0.36 11.29 4.22
CA LEU A 100 -0.87 12.46 4.94
C LEU A 100 -0.89 12.23 6.45
N VAL A 101 -1.38 11.08 6.91
CA VAL A 101 -1.40 10.71 8.35
C VAL A 101 0.02 10.67 8.92
N ALA A 102 0.97 10.05 8.21
CA ALA A 102 2.38 10.02 8.60
C ALA A 102 2.97 11.45 8.72
N ALA A 103 2.63 12.35 7.80
CA ALA A 103 3.08 13.73 7.82
C ALA A 103 2.48 14.52 9.00
N VAL A 104 1.19 14.35 9.28
CA VAL A 104 0.50 14.99 10.42
C VAL A 104 1.07 14.48 11.75
N TYR A 105 1.25 13.18 11.89
CA TYR A 105 1.90 12.59 13.07
C TYR A 105 3.31 13.15 13.26
N SER A 106 4.12 13.13 12.21
CA SER A 106 5.49 13.64 12.27
C SER A 106 5.59 15.10 12.69
N GLN A 107 4.64 15.92 12.27
CA GLN A 107 4.68 17.37 12.53
C GLN A 107 4.10 17.74 13.89
N TYR A 108 2.98 17.11 14.29
CA TYR A 108 2.17 17.60 15.41
C TYR A 108 2.05 16.64 16.59
N PHE A 109 2.48 15.38 16.48
CA PHE A 109 2.47 14.46 17.62
C PHE A 109 3.55 14.85 18.63
N LEU A 110 3.21 14.93 19.91
CA LEU A 110 4.11 15.43 20.97
C LEU A 110 5.18 14.38 21.31
N ASP A 111 4.75 13.23 21.83
CA ASP A 111 5.64 12.16 22.30
C ASP A 111 5.76 11.06 21.24
N LYS A 112 6.54 11.35 20.19
CA LYS A 112 6.72 10.42 19.08
C LYS A 112 7.41 9.15 19.53
N ILE A 113 6.87 8.01 19.10
CA ILE A 113 7.52 6.71 19.30
C ILE A 113 8.83 6.71 18.52
N ASP A 114 9.94 6.56 19.25
CA ASP A 114 11.27 6.51 18.66
C ASP A 114 11.47 5.20 17.90
N ILE A 115 11.66 5.31 16.59
CA ILE A 115 11.95 4.22 15.65
C ILE A 115 13.39 4.27 15.11
N SER A 116 14.26 5.08 15.70
CA SER A 116 15.68 5.05 15.41
C SER A 116 16.35 3.81 16.03
N ASN A 117 17.51 3.43 15.51
CA ASN A 117 18.36 2.40 16.13
C ASN A 117 17.68 1.03 16.31
N ASN A 118 17.18 0.44 15.23
CA ASN A 118 16.63 -0.91 15.19
C ASN A 118 15.45 -1.13 16.17
N PRO A 119 14.31 -0.49 15.92
CA PRO A 119 13.16 -0.53 16.82
C PRO A 119 12.58 -1.93 16.96
N SER A 120 12.10 -2.23 18.18
CA SER A 120 11.42 -3.51 18.44
C SER A 120 10.07 -3.61 17.69
N SER A 121 9.62 -4.84 17.47
CA SER A 121 8.29 -5.09 16.89
C SER A 121 7.17 -4.43 17.71
N GLU A 122 7.29 -4.40 19.04
CA GLU A 122 6.33 -3.75 19.93
C GLU A 122 6.16 -2.25 19.63
N LYS A 123 7.25 -1.53 19.33
CA LYS A 123 7.20 -0.12 18.95
C LYS A 123 6.44 0.08 17.64
N PHE A 124 6.66 -0.80 16.66
CA PHE A 124 5.91 -0.75 15.40
C PHE A 124 4.43 -1.07 15.58
N VAL A 125 4.10 -2.02 16.44
CA VAL A 125 2.69 -2.37 16.76
C VAL A 125 1.98 -1.19 17.41
N LYS A 126 2.59 -0.57 18.44
CA LYS A 126 2.04 0.63 19.07
C LYS A 126 1.86 1.78 18.08
N LEU A 127 2.86 2.04 17.25
CA LEU A 127 2.79 3.09 16.23
C LEU A 127 1.70 2.82 15.19
N ARG A 128 1.56 1.57 14.75
CA ARG A 128 0.48 1.14 13.85
C ARG A 128 -0.91 1.38 14.47
N GLU A 129 -1.08 1.12 15.78
CA GLU A 129 -2.34 1.34 16.47
C GLU A 129 -2.73 2.83 16.49
N VAL A 130 -1.77 3.71 16.80
CA VAL A 130 -1.97 5.16 16.68
C VAL A 130 -2.36 5.55 15.25
N PHE A 131 -1.65 5.04 14.27
CA PHE A 131 -1.93 5.31 12.86
C PHE A 131 -3.28 4.74 12.40
N SER A 132 -3.66 3.56 12.90
CA SER A 132 -4.97 2.95 12.62
C SER A 132 -6.10 3.86 13.06
N GLU A 133 -6.02 4.43 14.26
CA GLU A 133 -7.02 5.35 14.79
C GLU A 133 -7.11 6.64 13.94
N ILE A 134 -5.99 7.26 13.61
CA ILE A 134 -5.96 8.49 12.82
C ILE A 134 -6.49 8.25 11.39
N GLU A 135 -6.03 7.16 10.73
CA GLU A 135 -6.39 6.85 9.35
C GLU A 135 -7.85 6.38 9.22
N SER A 136 -8.46 5.90 10.30
CA SER A 136 -9.88 5.52 10.33
C SER A 136 -10.83 6.66 10.00
N TYR A 137 -10.38 7.90 10.10
CA TYR A 137 -11.10 9.06 9.57
C TYR A 137 -11.45 8.91 8.08
N PHE A 138 -10.53 8.39 7.28
CA PHE A 138 -10.70 8.28 5.81
C PHE A 138 -11.50 7.05 5.38
N HIS A 139 -11.43 5.97 6.16
CA HIS A 139 -11.90 4.64 5.71
C HIS A 139 -12.87 3.98 6.69
N GLY A 140 -13.27 4.66 7.77
CA GLY A 140 -14.07 4.11 8.86
C GLY A 140 -13.31 3.12 9.73
N GLN A 141 -12.58 2.19 9.13
CA GLN A 141 -11.67 1.26 9.81
C GLN A 141 -10.39 1.09 8.99
N SER A 142 -9.24 1.28 9.62
CA SER A 142 -7.93 1.13 9.00
C SER A 142 -7.05 0.14 9.75
N SER A 143 -6.13 -0.50 9.03
CA SER A 143 -5.08 -1.34 9.62
C SER A 143 -3.93 -0.53 10.22
N GLY A 144 -3.76 0.75 9.86
CA GLY A 144 -2.62 1.60 10.20
C GLY A 144 -1.31 1.25 9.49
N MET A 145 -1.31 0.27 8.59
CA MET A 145 -0.09 -0.19 7.92
C MET A 145 0.38 0.78 6.83
N ASP A 146 -0.54 1.47 6.16
CA ASP A 146 -0.20 2.42 5.10
C ASP A 146 0.57 3.62 5.67
N PRO A 147 0.07 4.32 6.70
CA PRO A 147 0.84 5.38 7.34
C PRO A 147 2.11 4.87 8.03
N LEU A 148 2.09 3.67 8.61
CA LEU A 148 3.30 3.08 9.20
C LEU A 148 4.41 2.93 8.15
N ASN A 149 4.09 2.37 6.97
CA ASN A 149 5.08 2.21 5.90
C ASN A 149 5.59 3.57 5.39
N SER A 150 4.69 4.54 5.18
CA SER A 150 5.06 5.89 4.75
C SER A 150 5.94 6.62 5.78
N TYR A 151 5.70 6.41 7.08
CA TYR A 151 6.47 7.02 8.18
C TYR A 151 7.85 6.38 8.34
N VAL A 152 7.91 5.04 8.32
CA VAL A 152 9.16 4.29 8.50
C VAL A 152 10.08 4.42 7.27
N GLY A 153 9.52 4.45 6.05
CA GLY A 153 10.26 4.64 4.80
C GLY A 153 11.15 3.46 4.39
N TYR A 154 10.95 2.28 4.99
CA TYR A 154 11.63 1.02 4.68
C TYR A 154 10.63 -0.10 4.40
N PRO A 155 11.04 -1.19 3.69
CA PRO A 155 10.21 -2.37 3.55
C PRO A 155 9.82 -2.93 4.91
N LEU A 156 8.53 -3.21 5.10
CA LEU A 156 7.98 -3.76 6.34
C LEU A 156 7.43 -5.16 6.07
N LEU A 157 7.92 -6.13 6.84
CA LEU A 157 7.36 -7.46 6.95
C LEU A 157 6.40 -7.48 8.13
N ASN A 158 5.16 -7.81 7.87
CA ASN A 158 4.17 -8.16 8.87
C ASN A 158 4.06 -9.70 8.92
N ASN A 159 4.70 -10.33 9.88
CA ASN A 159 4.64 -11.79 10.07
C ASN A 159 3.30 -12.25 10.67
N SER A 160 2.71 -11.41 11.52
CA SER A 160 1.42 -11.58 12.16
C SER A 160 0.90 -10.23 12.63
N ARG A 161 -0.33 -10.21 13.15
CA ARG A 161 -0.94 -8.97 13.68
C ARG A 161 -0.05 -8.25 14.71
N ASN A 162 0.77 -8.99 15.46
CA ASN A 162 1.57 -8.45 16.56
C ASN A 162 3.09 -8.51 16.29
N GLU A 163 3.49 -8.81 15.06
CA GLU A 163 4.90 -8.95 14.71
C GLU A 163 5.20 -8.22 13.41
N ILE A 164 5.75 -7.00 13.54
CA ILE A 164 6.12 -6.12 12.43
C ILE A 164 7.62 -5.84 12.54
N MET A 165 8.34 -5.93 11.43
CA MET A 165 9.77 -5.63 11.38
C MET A 165 10.18 -4.99 10.05
N ILE A 166 11.27 -4.24 10.09
CA ILE A 166 11.96 -3.79 8.88
C ILE A 166 12.63 -5.01 8.24
N THR A 167 12.52 -5.12 6.93
CA THR A 167 13.21 -6.15 6.15
C THR A 167 14.00 -5.53 4.99
N LYS A 168 14.81 -6.36 4.32
CA LYS A 168 15.54 -5.96 3.12
C LYS A 168 14.94 -6.69 1.92
N LEU A 169 14.97 -6.02 0.77
CA LEU A 169 14.63 -6.64 -0.50
C LEU A 169 15.89 -6.90 -1.30
N PRO A 170 15.93 -7.97 -2.08
CA PRO A 170 17.01 -8.26 -3.01
C PRO A 170 16.89 -7.29 -4.21
N ILE A 171 17.48 -6.11 -4.08
CA ILE A 171 17.54 -5.17 -5.20
C ILE A 171 18.79 -5.52 -6.01
N ALA A 172 18.57 -5.99 -7.25
CA ALA A 172 19.65 -6.28 -8.18
C ALA A 172 20.05 -5.03 -8.99
N GLU A 173 21.24 -5.08 -9.55
CA GLU A 173 21.73 -4.08 -10.49
C GLU A 173 20.91 -4.05 -11.78
N SER A 174 21.07 -2.98 -12.57
CA SER A 174 20.25 -2.65 -13.75
C SER A 174 20.19 -3.73 -14.85
N ASP A 175 21.14 -4.65 -14.89
CA ASP A 175 21.26 -5.66 -15.95
C ASP A 175 20.39 -6.90 -15.72
N ASN A 176 19.80 -7.05 -14.52
CA ASN A 176 18.89 -8.15 -14.26
C ASN A 176 17.55 -7.94 -14.98
N LYS A 177 17.11 -8.98 -15.69
CA LYS A 177 15.88 -8.95 -16.50
C LYS A 177 14.62 -9.20 -15.68
N ARG A 178 14.76 -9.77 -14.47
CA ARG A 178 13.65 -10.17 -13.61
C ARG A 178 13.20 -9.02 -12.73
N GLY A 179 11.91 -8.91 -12.49
CA GLY A 179 11.46 -7.84 -11.59
C GLY A 179 9.96 -7.74 -11.40
N PHE A 180 9.62 -6.74 -10.61
CA PHE A 180 8.27 -6.32 -10.32
C PHE A 180 7.98 -4.99 -10.98
N PHE A 181 6.73 -4.83 -11.44
CA PHE A 181 6.24 -3.62 -12.07
C PHE A 181 4.81 -3.32 -11.64
N ILE A 182 4.35 -2.11 -11.92
CA ILE A 182 2.94 -1.73 -11.84
C ILE A 182 2.47 -1.20 -13.18
N ILE A 183 1.21 -1.42 -13.46
CA ILE A 183 0.49 -0.85 -14.60
C ILE A 183 -0.76 -0.13 -14.11
N ASP A 184 -1.12 0.94 -14.80
CA ASP A 184 -2.22 1.83 -14.43
C ASP A 184 -3.54 1.34 -15.05
N SER A 185 -4.58 1.18 -14.21
CA SER A 185 -5.92 0.80 -14.69
C SER A 185 -6.68 1.95 -15.38
N GLY A 186 -6.18 3.17 -15.26
CA GLY A 186 -6.83 4.37 -15.80
C GLY A 186 -7.97 4.92 -14.96
N LYS A 187 -8.31 4.28 -13.81
CA LYS A 187 -9.38 4.74 -12.92
C LYS A 187 -9.08 4.43 -11.45
N PRO A 188 -9.55 5.26 -10.50
CA PRO A 188 -9.41 4.97 -9.07
C PRO A 188 -10.26 3.76 -8.65
N SER A 189 -9.91 3.16 -7.50
CA SER A 189 -10.64 2.06 -6.85
C SER A 189 -11.60 2.59 -5.78
N ASP A 190 -12.72 1.87 -5.59
CA ASP A 190 -13.63 2.01 -4.45
C ASP A 190 -13.37 0.86 -3.45
N THR A 191 -12.45 1.08 -2.53
CA THR A 191 -11.98 0.06 -1.58
C THR A 191 -13.11 -0.54 -0.73
N GLY A 192 -14.07 0.27 -0.28
CA GLY A 192 -15.14 -0.20 0.63
C GLY A 192 -16.04 -1.25 0.00
N ASN A 193 -16.34 -1.12 -1.29
CA ASN A 193 -17.16 -2.07 -2.02
C ASN A 193 -16.46 -3.42 -2.20
N TYR A 194 -15.17 -3.41 -2.54
CA TYR A 194 -14.41 -4.64 -2.82
C TYR A 194 -14.13 -5.47 -1.57
N ILE A 195 -13.98 -4.87 -0.40
CA ILE A 195 -13.91 -5.60 0.87
C ILE A 195 -15.21 -6.37 1.14
N LYS A 196 -16.38 -5.76 0.88
CA LYS A 196 -17.67 -6.44 1.03
C LYS A 196 -17.80 -7.62 0.07
N ILE A 197 -17.44 -7.42 -1.21
CA ILE A 197 -17.45 -8.50 -2.20
C ILE A 197 -16.56 -9.66 -1.72
N PHE A 198 -15.32 -9.37 -1.28
CA PHE A 198 -14.42 -10.39 -0.76
C PHE A 198 -15.00 -11.14 0.44
N THR A 199 -15.60 -10.42 1.40
CA THR A 199 -16.19 -11.04 2.59
C THR A 199 -17.31 -12.01 2.23
N ASN A 200 -18.11 -11.68 1.21
CA ASN A 200 -19.21 -12.55 0.76
C ASN A 200 -18.71 -13.87 0.15
N LEU A 201 -17.50 -13.89 -0.45
CA LEU A 201 -16.93 -15.13 -1.02
C LEU A 201 -16.67 -16.20 0.05
N PHE A 202 -16.46 -15.83 1.31
CA PHE A 202 -16.31 -16.80 2.41
C PHE A 202 -17.59 -17.56 2.73
N SER A 203 -18.74 -17.10 2.24
CA SER A 203 -20.01 -17.84 2.32
C SER A 203 -20.11 -18.97 1.29
N GLU A 204 -19.23 -19.02 0.30
CA GLU A 204 -19.19 -20.04 -0.73
C GLU A 204 -18.53 -21.34 -0.22
N ASN A 205 -19.10 -22.48 -0.60
CA ASN A 205 -18.53 -23.78 -0.27
C ASN A 205 -17.08 -23.91 -0.80
N ASN A 206 -16.18 -24.37 0.05
CA ASN A 206 -14.75 -24.60 -0.24
C ASN A 206 -13.91 -23.34 -0.58
N PHE A 207 -14.44 -22.11 -0.50
CA PHE A 207 -13.64 -20.93 -0.76
C PHE A 207 -12.48 -20.80 0.25
N ASP A 208 -12.75 -20.97 1.55
CA ASP A 208 -11.73 -20.85 2.60
C ASP A 208 -10.58 -21.84 2.41
N ASN A 209 -10.86 -23.10 2.05
CA ASN A 209 -9.83 -24.11 1.78
C ASN A 209 -8.97 -23.74 0.56
N SER A 210 -9.62 -23.36 -0.55
CA SER A 210 -8.90 -22.94 -1.76
C SER A 210 -8.10 -21.64 -1.53
N PHE A 211 -8.64 -20.69 -0.77
CA PHE A 211 -7.96 -19.47 -0.41
C PHE A 211 -6.71 -19.72 0.43
N ASN A 212 -6.80 -20.62 1.43
CA ASN A 212 -5.63 -21.00 2.23
C ASN A 212 -4.54 -21.67 1.37
N LYS A 213 -4.93 -22.62 0.51
CA LYS A 213 -4.00 -23.41 -0.30
C LYS A 213 -3.39 -22.61 -1.46
N ASP A 214 -4.24 -21.90 -2.22
CA ASP A 214 -3.88 -21.36 -3.52
C ASP A 214 -3.64 -19.84 -3.49
N PHE A 215 -3.88 -19.17 -2.33
CA PHE A 215 -3.61 -17.75 -2.14
C PHE A 215 -2.70 -17.47 -0.94
N ILE A 216 -3.06 -17.93 0.28
CA ILE A 216 -2.27 -17.65 1.48
C ILE A 216 -0.91 -18.35 1.44
N SER A 217 -0.86 -19.65 1.17
CA SER A 217 0.40 -20.39 1.13
C SER A 217 1.35 -19.85 0.07
N PRO A 218 0.95 -19.65 -1.21
CA PRO A 218 1.80 -19.02 -2.21
C PRO A 218 2.22 -17.56 -1.86
N THR A 219 1.35 -16.78 -1.18
CA THR A 219 1.71 -15.44 -0.68
C THR A 219 2.89 -15.54 0.28
N ASN A 220 2.80 -16.43 1.28
CA ASN A 220 3.85 -16.62 2.27
C ASN A 220 5.16 -17.13 1.64
N ASP A 221 5.06 -18.01 0.65
CA ASP A 221 6.22 -18.56 -0.07
C ASP A 221 6.89 -17.50 -0.96
N CYS A 222 6.12 -16.63 -1.62
CA CYS A 222 6.66 -15.48 -2.35
C CYS A 222 7.41 -14.52 -1.44
N ILE A 223 6.84 -14.20 -0.27
CA ILE A 223 7.48 -13.34 0.74
C ILE A 223 8.78 -13.99 1.22
N LYS A 224 8.74 -15.29 1.56
CA LYS A 224 9.92 -16.04 1.98
C LYS A 224 11.00 -15.99 0.91
N SER A 225 10.66 -16.28 -0.34
CA SER A 225 11.60 -16.28 -1.48
C SER A 225 12.32 -14.93 -1.65
N LEU A 226 11.60 -13.82 -1.47
CA LEU A 226 12.19 -12.48 -1.56
C LEU A 226 13.13 -12.18 -0.38
N ILE A 227 12.76 -12.57 0.83
CA ILE A 227 13.55 -12.27 2.03
C ILE A 227 14.81 -13.15 2.11
N SER A 228 14.71 -14.44 1.72
CA SER A 228 15.83 -15.36 1.72
C SER A 228 16.72 -15.27 0.47
N CYS A 229 16.33 -14.48 -0.54
CA CYS A 229 16.98 -14.41 -1.85
C CYS A 229 17.01 -15.77 -2.60
N GLU A 230 16.01 -16.63 -2.37
CA GLU A 230 15.85 -17.95 -2.99
C GLU A 230 14.69 -17.92 -4.00
N PHE A 231 14.98 -17.56 -5.25
CA PHE A 231 13.95 -17.20 -6.24
C PHE A 231 13.37 -18.36 -7.05
N ASN A 232 13.85 -19.60 -6.87
CA ASN A 232 13.47 -20.73 -7.74
C ASN A 232 11.96 -21.02 -7.73
N SER A 233 11.29 -20.86 -6.58
CA SER A 233 9.86 -21.10 -6.45
C SER A 233 8.99 -19.86 -6.72
N LEU A 234 9.57 -18.67 -6.76
CA LEU A 234 8.84 -17.40 -6.87
C LEU A 234 7.95 -17.31 -8.12
N PRO A 235 8.42 -17.68 -9.35
CA PRO A 235 7.57 -17.61 -10.54
C PRO A 235 6.35 -18.52 -10.44
N LYS A 236 6.54 -19.76 -9.96
CA LYS A 236 5.45 -20.72 -9.77
C LYS A 236 4.41 -20.24 -8.77
N ASN A 237 4.86 -19.75 -7.62
CA ASN A 237 3.98 -19.27 -6.56
C ASN A 237 3.23 -18.00 -7.01
N PHE A 238 3.89 -17.07 -7.69
CA PHE A 238 3.24 -15.88 -8.21
C PHE A 238 2.22 -16.22 -9.32
N LYS A 239 2.52 -17.20 -10.19
CA LYS A 239 1.55 -17.73 -11.17
C LYS A 239 0.31 -18.28 -10.48
N THR A 240 0.47 -19.05 -9.39
CA THR A 240 -0.64 -19.59 -8.60
C THR A 240 -1.51 -18.47 -8.04
N LEU A 241 -0.90 -17.42 -7.45
CA LEU A 241 -1.62 -16.22 -6.97
C LEU A 241 -2.38 -15.52 -8.10
N SER A 242 -1.73 -15.33 -9.25
CA SER A 242 -2.34 -14.69 -10.41
C SER A 242 -3.52 -15.49 -10.93
N ARG A 243 -3.39 -16.81 -11.03
CA ARG A 243 -4.46 -17.73 -11.44
C ARG A 243 -5.64 -17.69 -10.46
N PHE A 244 -5.37 -17.84 -9.16
CA PHE A 244 -6.42 -17.76 -8.14
C PHE A 244 -7.18 -16.43 -8.21
N THR A 245 -6.45 -15.32 -8.35
CA THR A 245 -7.06 -13.99 -8.48
C THR A 245 -7.98 -13.92 -9.71
N PHE A 246 -7.53 -14.45 -10.84
CA PHE A 246 -8.32 -14.45 -12.07
C PHE A 246 -9.57 -15.31 -11.95
N ASP A 247 -9.45 -16.52 -11.38
CA ASP A 247 -10.54 -17.50 -11.34
C ASP A 247 -11.54 -17.22 -10.21
N ARG A 248 -11.09 -16.69 -9.06
CA ARG A 248 -11.92 -16.58 -7.84
C ARG A 248 -12.17 -15.13 -7.38
N LEU A 249 -11.35 -14.17 -7.79
CA LEU A 249 -11.47 -12.76 -7.43
C LEU A 249 -11.74 -11.88 -8.67
N SER A 250 -12.24 -12.46 -9.75
CA SER A 250 -12.50 -11.76 -11.02
C SER A 250 -13.36 -10.49 -10.89
N PRO A 251 -14.36 -10.38 -9.99
CA PRO A 251 -15.10 -9.13 -9.80
C PRO A 251 -14.24 -7.95 -9.32
N MET A 252 -13.04 -8.24 -8.78
CA MET A 252 -12.08 -7.23 -8.32
C MET A 252 -11.08 -6.82 -9.39
N ILE A 253 -11.05 -7.54 -10.51
CA ILE A 253 -10.18 -7.22 -11.66
C ILE A 253 -10.88 -6.14 -12.49
N PRO A 254 -10.21 -4.99 -12.78
CA PRO A 254 -10.77 -4.01 -13.71
C PRO A 254 -11.06 -4.65 -15.07
N GLN A 255 -12.24 -4.43 -15.61
CA GLN A 255 -12.72 -5.13 -16.81
C GLN A 255 -11.75 -5.08 -18.01
N ASN A 256 -11.06 -3.96 -18.20
CA ASN A 256 -10.05 -3.79 -19.25
C ASN A 256 -8.76 -4.58 -19.01
N PHE A 257 -8.64 -5.30 -17.88
CA PHE A 257 -7.49 -6.15 -17.56
C PHE A 257 -7.74 -7.64 -17.80
N ASN A 258 -8.98 -8.07 -18.01
CA ASN A 258 -9.29 -9.49 -18.13
C ASN A 258 -8.51 -10.17 -19.28
N GLU A 259 -8.44 -9.53 -20.45
CA GLU A 259 -7.73 -10.09 -21.60
C GLU A 259 -6.24 -10.19 -21.36
N ILE A 260 -5.58 -9.10 -20.93
CA ILE A 260 -4.13 -9.12 -20.67
C ILE A 260 -3.76 -10.01 -19.51
N TRP A 261 -4.64 -10.19 -18.52
CA TRP A 261 -4.41 -11.13 -17.41
C TRP A 261 -4.38 -12.57 -17.92
N LYS A 262 -5.35 -12.92 -18.79
CA LYS A 262 -5.41 -14.23 -19.45
C LYS A 262 -4.19 -14.47 -20.32
N ILE A 263 -3.80 -13.51 -21.18
CA ILE A 263 -2.60 -13.57 -22.01
C ILE A 263 -1.36 -13.84 -21.15
N GLY A 264 -1.17 -13.11 -20.05
CA GLY A 264 -0.03 -13.31 -19.14
C GLY A 264 0.02 -14.71 -18.53
N LEU A 265 -1.14 -15.25 -18.12
CA LEU A 265 -1.25 -16.61 -17.58
C LEU A 265 -0.98 -17.72 -18.62
N GLU A 266 -1.31 -17.49 -19.90
CA GLU A 266 -1.11 -18.43 -21.00
C GLU A 266 0.31 -18.38 -21.56
N SER A 267 0.86 -17.18 -21.77
CA SER A 267 2.21 -16.98 -22.31
C SER A 267 3.33 -17.23 -21.29
N GLU A 268 3.01 -17.08 -20.00
CA GLU A 268 3.96 -17.09 -18.87
C GLU A 268 5.03 -15.98 -18.93
N ASP A 269 4.82 -14.97 -19.78
CA ASP A 269 5.76 -13.86 -19.93
C ASP A 269 5.67 -12.87 -18.76
N TYR A 270 4.49 -12.77 -18.16
CA TYR A 270 4.23 -12.00 -16.94
C TYR A 270 3.01 -12.56 -16.19
N PHE A 271 2.94 -12.26 -14.91
CA PHE A 271 1.80 -12.58 -14.06
C PHE A 271 1.34 -11.33 -13.35
N LEU A 272 0.02 -11.15 -13.20
CA LEU A 272 -0.59 -9.99 -12.57
C LEU A 272 -1.21 -10.35 -11.23
N LYS A 273 -1.31 -9.37 -10.34
CA LYS A 273 -2.07 -9.44 -9.08
C LYS A 273 -2.62 -8.07 -8.71
N LEU A 274 -3.62 -8.02 -7.86
CA LEU A 274 -4.21 -6.78 -7.37
C LEU A 274 -3.19 -5.96 -6.56
N CYS A 275 -3.33 -4.63 -6.59
CA CYS A 275 -2.63 -3.70 -5.71
C CYS A 275 -3.64 -3.18 -4.68
N GLY A 276 -3.74 -3.82 -3.52
CA GLY A 276 -4.75 -3.55 -2.50
C GLY A 276 -6.09 -4.25 -2.80
N SER A 277 -7.23 -3.55 -2.64
CA SER A 277 -8.58 -4.13 -2.76
C SER A 277 -9.03 -4.43 -4.18
N GLY A 278 -8.30 -4.01 -5.20
CA GLY A 278 -8.70 -4.18 -6.60
C GLY A 278 -9.72 -3.17 -7.10
N GLY A 279 -10.34 -3.46 -8.23
CA GLY A 279 -11.37 -2.65 -8.88
C GLY A 279 -10.89 -1.41 -9.64
N GLY A 280 -9.64 -1.04 -9.47
CA GLY A 280 -9.01 0.14 -10.08
C GLY A 280 -7.63 0.39 -9.49
N GLY A 281 -7.08 1.59 -9.74
CA GLY A 281 -5.75 1.96 -9.31
C GLY A 281 -4.65 1.25 -10.08
N TYR A 282 -3.59 0.83 -9.39
CA TYR A 282 -2.52 0.06 -9.99
C TYR A 282 -2.79 -1.45 -9.90
N ILE A 283 -2.25 -2.17 -10.87
CA ILE A 283 -2.11 -3.64 -10.86
C ILE A 283 -0.62 -3.95 -10.75
N ILE A 284 -0.24 -4.84 -9.86
CA ILE A 284 1.14 -5.30 -9.69
C ILE A 284 1.41 -6.42 -10.68
N GLY A 285 2.58 -6.38 -11.33
CA GLY A 285 3.05 -7.45 -12.19
C GLY A 285 4.41 -7.98 -11.77
N PHE A 286 4.64 -9.23 -12.11
CA PHE A 286 5.89 -9.95 -11.97
C PHE A 286 6.29 -10.57 -13.30
N THR A 287 7.59 -10.56 -13.63
CA THR A 287 8.11 -11.14 -14.86
C THR A 287 9.56 -11.61 -14.71
N LEU A 288 9.93 -12.58 -15.52
CA LEU A 288 11.32 -13.00 -15.72
C LEU A 288 12.04 -12.17 -16.80
N ASN A 289 11.29 -11.31 -17.54
CA ASN A 289 11.85 -10.44 -18.57
C ASN A 289 11.07 -9.12 -18.65
N LEU A 290 11.52 -8.12 -17.90
CA LEU A 290 10.90 -6.79 -17.82
C LEU A 290 10.76 -6.10 -19.18
N GLN A 291 11.74 -6.27 -20.08
CA GLN A 291 11.69 -5.64 -21.40
C GLN A 291 10.55 -6.26 -22.22
N LYS A 292 10.44 -7.60 -22.26
CA LYS A 292 9.37 -8.29 -22.98
C LYS A 292 7.99 -7.94 -22.40
N ALA A 293 7.84 -7.96 -21.08
CA ALA A 293 6.59 -7.58 -20.44
C ALA A 293 6.21 -6.11 -20.73
N LYS A 294 7.16 -5.18 -20.75
CA LYS A 294 6.94 -3.77 -21.09
C LYS A 294 6.46 -3.59 -22.53
N GLU A 295 7.00 -4.35 -23.47
CA GLU A 295 6.58 -4.33 -24.87
C GLU A 295 5.14 -4.83 -25.04
N GLN A 296 4.82 -5.97 -24.43
CA GLN A 296 3.47 -6.56 -24.48
C GLN A 296 2.41 -5.69 -23.77
N LEU A 297 2.81 -4.96 -22.72
CA LEU A 297 1.94 -4.09 -21.93
C LEU A 297 2.10 -2.60 -22.31
N SER A 298 2.60 -2.30 -23.51
CA SER A 298 2.91 -0.94 -23.95
C SER A 298 1.71 0.01 -24.01
N ALA A 299 0.49 -0.54 -24.15
CA ALA A 299 -0.76 0.24 -24.06
C ALA A 299 -1.07 0.76 -22.66
N PHE A 300 -0.38 0.25 -21.63
CA PHE A 300 -0.58 0.64 -20.22
C PHE A 300 0.61 1.46 -19.74
N ASN A 301 0.37 2.33 -18.76
CA ASN A 301 1.44 3.12 -18.14
C ASN A 301 2.30 2.22 -17.24
N PHE A 302 3.24 1.50 -17.87
CA PHE A 302 4.14 0.55 -17.21
C PHE A 302 5.21 1.29 -16.40
N LYS A 303 5.34 0.94 -15.12
CA LYS A 303 6.36 1.48 -14.21
C LYS A 303 7.05 0.33 -13.47
N GLU A 304 8.35 0.25 -13.62
CA GLU A 304 9.17 -0.69 -12.85
C GLU A 304 9.14 -0.32 -11.36
N ILE A 305 9.06 -1.32 -10.50
CA ILE A 305 9.17 -1.18 -9.04
C ILE A 305 10.61 -1.47 -8.62
N PHE A 306 11.09 -2.67 -8.85
CA PHE A 306 12.49 -3.09 -8.62
C PHE A 306 12.84 -4.35 -9.42
N ARG A 307 14.15 -4.60 -9.58
CA ARG A 307 14.74 -5.82 -10.15
C ARG A 307 15.38 -6.66 -9.04
N TYR A 308 15.50 -7.97 -9.30
CA TYR A 308 16.15 -8.90 -8.35
C TYR A 308 16.90 -10.00 -9.08
#